data_073cb2a8af8489eec4d0d7d2c191d023
#
_entry.id   073cb2a8af8489eec4d0d7d2c191d023
#
_cell.length_a   1.000
_cell.length_b   1.000
_cell.length_c   1.000
_cell.angle_alpha   90.00
_cell.angle_beta   90.00
_cell.angle_gamma   90.00
#
_symmetry.space_group_name_H-M   'P 1'
#
loop_
_entity.id
_entity.type
_entity.pdbx_description
1 polymer ?
#
loop_
_entity_poly.entity_id
_entity_poly.type
_entity_poly.pdbx_seq_one_letter_code
_entity_poly.pdbx_strand_id
1 'polypeptide(L)'
;MNPIVTISGGGIIGNYISSRLNNNNIETLVIEKSPADLSDKENIRTLTLNSYSKKLLDDLGINIDYAEIKKINVFDGEGTGKIDFSSDEIHSENLSYVVYFNDLQSALKRKERERTLFEEEIKTIKENGVNKSCEIFLSKDKQITSQFIAGCDGRNSNVAKLASLK
;
A
#
# COMPACT_ATOMS: atom_id res chain seq x y z
N MET A 1 9.00 -20.08 7.11
CA MET A 1 9.18 -18.68 7.51
C MET A 1 8.14 -18.36 8.57
N ASN A 2 8.54 -17.66 9.62
CA ASN A 2 7.62 -17.30 10.71
C ASN A 2 7.69 -15.78 10.96
N PRO A 3 7.22 -14.96 10.00
CA PRO A 3 7.20 -13.52 10.18
C PRO A 3 6.25 -13.13 11.33
N ILE A 4 6.49 -12.00 11.96
CA ILE A 4 5.57 -11.46 12.96
C ILE A 4 4.25 -11.05 12.28
N VAL A 5 4.35 -10.40 11.11
CA VAL A 5 3.17 -9.95 10.34
C VAL A 5 3.23 -10.49 8.90
N THR A 6 2.19 -11.19 8.49
CA THR A 6 1.96 -11.51 7.07
C THR A 6 1.03 -10.48 6.47
N ILE A 7 1.41 -9.91 5.31
CA ILE A 7 0.65 -8.88 4.60
C ILE A 7 0.11 -9.48 3.30
N SER A 8 -1.20 -9.49 3.13
CA SER A 8 -1.85 -9.91 1.89
C SER A 8 -2.01 -8.70 0.95
N GLY A 9 -1.37 -8.76 -0.21
CA GLY A 9 -1.37 -7.72 -1.22
C GLY A 9 -0.10 -6.87 -1.23
N GLY A 10 0.69 -6.97 -2.30
CA GLY A 10 1.92 -6.21 -2.57
C GLY A 10 1.68 -4.92 -3.36
N GLY A 11 0.54 -4.27 -3.15
CA GLY A 11 0.25 -2.93 -3.67
C GLY A 11 0.98 -1.82 -2.89
N ILE A 12 0.64 -0.56 -3.17
CA ILE A 12 1.23 0.61 -2.50
C ILE A 12 1.08 0.49 -0.97
N ILE A 13 -0.12 0.17 -0.48
CA ILE A 13 -0.39 0.13 0.97
C ILE A 13 0.35 -1.04 1.64
N GLY A 14 0.30 -2.24 1.06
CA GLY A 14 0.95 -3.41 1.65
C GLY A 14 2.47 -3.25 1.70
N ASN A 15 3.10 -2.80 0.62
CA ASN A 15 4.54 -2.53 0.60
C ASN A 15 4.94 -1.38 1.53
N TYR A 16 4.10 -0.33 1.64
CA TYR A 16 4.34 0.75 2.60
C TYR A 16 4.31 0.24 4.05
N ILE A 17 3.27 -0.54 4.43
CA ILE A 17 3.16 -1.12 5.78
C ILE A 17 4.35 -2.03 6.06
N SER A 18 4.71 -2.91 5.11
CA SER A 18 5.89 -3.77 5.23
C SER A 18 7.14 -2.97 5.52
N SER A 19 7.44 -1.94 4.72
CA SER A 19 8.60 -1.07 4.90
C SER A 19 8.61 -0.39 6.28
N ARG A 20 7.47 0.13 6.72
CA ARG A 20 7.36 0.80 8.05
C ARG A 20 7.60 -0.15 9.20
N LEU A 21 7.03 -1.35 9.14
CA LEU A 21 7.20 -2.37 10.18
C LEU A 21 8.65 -2.86 10.22
N ASN A 22 9.25 -3.17 9.08
CA ASN A 22 10.65 -3.61 9.01
C ASN A 22 11.63 -2.54 9.50
N ASN A 23 11.39 -1.25 9.21
CA ASN A 23 12.20 -0.16 9.75
C ASN A 23 12.11 -0.05 11.28
N ASN A 24 11.09 -0.66 11.90
CA ASN A 24 10.93 -0.77 13.35
C ASN A 24 11.26 -2.18 13.90
N ASN A 25 12.03 -2.97 13.15
CA ASN A 25 12.45 -4.33 13.51
C ASN A 25 11.27 -5.32 13.72
N ILE A 26 10.14 -5.08 13.07
CA ILE A 26 9.02 -6.01 13.04
C ILE A 26 9.07 -6.76 11.71
N GLU A 27 9.43 -8.03 11.76
CA GLU A 27 9.61 -8.86 10.57
C GLU A 27 8.27 -9.09 9.85
N THR A 28 8.26 -8.83 8.54
CA THR A 28 7.08 -8.97 7.69
C THR A 28 7.34 -9.89 6.50
N LEU A 29 6.25 -10.46 5.97
CA LEU A 29 6.23 -11.18 4.71
C LEU A 29 5.01 -10.72 3.89
N VAL A 30 5.26 -10.25 2.68
CA VAL A 30 4.19 -9.84 1.75
C VAL A 30 3.83 -11.03 0.85
N ILE A 31 2.53 -11.29 0.71
CA ILE A 31 1.99 -12.29 -0.22
C ILE A 31 1.31 -11.54 -1.36
N GLU A 32 1.82 -11.70 -2.58
CA GLU A 32 1.33 -10.99 -3.77
C GLU A 32 0.98 -12.00 -4.89
N LYS A 33 -0.25 -11.93 -5.39
CA LYS A 33 -0.74 -12.82 -6.45
C LYS A 33 -0.14 -12.54 -7.82
N SER A 34 0.28 -11.32 -8.05
CA SER A 34 0.88 -10.89 -9.32
C SER A 34 2.37 -11.28 -9.38
N PRO A 35 2.94 -11.45 -10.59
CA PRO A 35 4.37 -11.67 -10.75
C PRO A 35 5.20 -10.45 -10.30
N ALA A 36 6.49 -10.70 -10.06
CA ALA A 36 7.42 -9.67 -9.62
C ALA A 36 7.56 -8.52 -10.63
N ASP A 37 7.60 -8.84 -11.90
CA ASP A 37 7.84 -7.89 -12.99
C ASP A 37 6.55 -7.68 -13.80
N LEU A 38 5.70 -6.77 -13.34
CA LEU A 38 4.61 -6.21 -14.12
C LEU A 38 5.06 -4.87 -14.69
N SER A 39 5.42 -4.85 -15.95
CA SER A 39 5.65 -3.60 -16.68
C SER A 39 4.35 -3.12 -17.34
N ASP A 40 3.46 -2.54 -16.57
CA ASP A 40 2.30 -1.85 -17.13
C ASP A 40 2.74 -0.44 -17.58
N LYS A 41 3.58 -0.39 -18.64
CA LYS A 41 4.18 0.86 -19.14
C LYS A 41 3.16 1.83 -19.76
N GLU A 42 1.94 1.38 -20.04
CA GLU A 42 0.91 2.17 -20.70
C GLU A 42 -0.08 2.85 -19.74
N ASN A 43 -0.01 2.54 -18.46
CA ASN A 43 -0.98 3.09 -17.50
C ASN A 43 -0.51 4.44 -16.94
N ILE A 44 -1.00 5.53 -17.54
CA ILE A 44 -0.74 6.92 -17.12
C ILE A 44 -1.64 7.32 -15.93
N ARG A 45 -1.81 6.43 -14.97
CA ARG A 45 -2.59 6.73 -13.77
C ARG A 45 -1.76 7.57 -12.81
N THR A 46 -2.37 8.63 -12.28
CA THR A 46 -1.78 9.46 -11.22
C THR A 46 -2.49 9.26 -9.89
N LEU A 47 -1.81 9.61 -8.82
CA LEU A 47 -2.35 9.74 -7.46
C LEU A 47 -2.04 11.13 -6.93
N THR A 48 -2.97 11.67 -6.15
CA THR A 48 -2.75 12.90 -5.39
C THR A 48 -2.48 12.53 -3.94
N LEU A 49 -1.34 12.98 -3.44
CA LEU A 49 -0.89 12.80 -2.07
C LEU A 49 -1.06 14.12 -1.30
N ASN A 50 -1.60 14.06 -0.11
CA ASN A 50 -1.52 15.20 0.81
C ASN A 50 -0.09 15.30 1.41
N SER A 51 0.23 16.42 2.05
CA SER A 51 1.54 16.67 2.64
C SER A 51 1.96 15.61 3.66
N TYR A 52 1.00 15.06 4.42
CA TYR A 52 1.28 14.01 5.39
C TYR A 52 1.67 12.70 4.72
N SER A 53 0.94 12.28 3.68
CA SER A 53 1.27 11.07 2.91
C SER A 53 2.63 11.19 2.22
N LYS A 54 2.95 12.38 1.67
CA LYS A 54 4.28 12.64 1.12
C LYS A 54 5.36 12.48 2.18
N LYS A 55 5.21 13.11 3.35
CA LYS A 55 6.16 12.98 4.45
C LYS A 55 6.37 11.54 4.88
N LEU A 56 5.30 10.73 4.95
CA LEU A 56 5.41 9.31 5.30
C LEU A 56 6.26 8.51 4.30
N LEU A 57 6.22 8.87 3.01
CA LEU A 57 7.05 8.26 1.97
C LEU A 57 8.50 8.75 2.04
N ASP A 58 8.70 10.04 2.29
CA ASP A 58 10.04 10.64 2.49
C ASP A 58 10.75 9.97 3.69
N ASP A 59 10.04 9.76 4.81
CA ASP A 59 10.54 9.06 6.01
C ASP A 59 11.00 7.61 5.72
N LEU A 60 10.47 7.00 4.66
CA LEU A 60 10.90 5.69 4.17
C LEU A 60 12.05 5.77 3.15
N GLY A 61 12.47 6.97 2.76
CA GLY A 61 13.47 7.18 1.71
C GLY A 61 12.94 6.82 0.31
N ILE A 62 11.63 6.95 0.07
CA ILE A 62 11.03 6.76 -1.25
C ILE A 62 11.24 8.04 -2.05
N ASN A 63 12.16 7.98 -3.00
CA ASN A 63 12.50 9.11 -3.87
C ASN A 63 11.87 8.90 -5.24
N ILE A 64 10.86 9.71 -5.55
CA ILE A 64 10.13 9.76 -6.83
C ILE A 64 9.81 11.21 -7.18
N ASP A 65 9.55 11.48 -8.45
CA ASP A 65 9.16 12.80 -8.92
C ASP A 65 7.72 13.14 -8.51
N TYR A 66 7.52 14.40 -8.10
CA TYR A 66 6.22 14.97 -7.73
C TYR A 66 5.92 16.21 -8.56
N ALA A 67 4.66 16.36 -8.95
CA ALA A 67 4.13 17.65 -9.39
C ALA A 67 3.43 18.35 -8.22
N GLU A 68 3.86 19.54 -7.86
CA GLU A 68 3.32 20.32 -6.76
C GLU A 68 2.04 21.04 -7.15
N ILE A 69 1.01 20.96 -6.31
CA ILE A 69 -0.26 21.67 -6.48
C ILE A 69 -0.35 22.78 -5.43
N LYS A 70 -0.27 24.02 -5.86
CA LYS A 70 -0.37 25.21 -5.00
C LYS A 70 -1.76 25.82 -4.99
N LYS A 71 -2.53 25.63 -6.08
CA LYS A 71 -3.89 26.18 -6.22
C LYS A 71 -4.82 25.14 -6.85
N ILE A 72 -6.06 25.11 -6.39
CA ILE A 72 -7.14 24.32 -6.95
C ILE A 72 -8.33 25.24 -7.16
N ASN A 73 -8.80 25.33 -8.41
CA ASN A 73 -10.00 26.07 -8.75
C ASN A 73 -11.08 25.08 -9.13
N VAL A 74 -12.22 25.16 -8.46
CA VAL A 74 -13.38 24.32 -8.72
C VAL A 74 -14.49 25.21 -9.28
N PHE A 75 -15.04 24.82 -10.41
CA PHE A 75 -16.14 25.52 -11.08
C PHE A 75 -17.36 24.65 -11.11
N ASP A 76 -18.53 25.27 -10.91
CA ASP A 76 -19.81 24.63 -11.20
C ASP A 76 -19.96 24.48 -12.72
N GLY A 77 -20.24 23.25 -13.18
CA GLY A 77 -20.38 22.95 -14.62
C GLY A 77 -21.63 23.55 -15.28
N GLU A 78 -22.67 23.86 -14.50
CA GLU A 78 -23.96 24.37 -14.99
C GLU A 78 -24.30 25.77 -14.48
N GLY A 79 -23.58 26.26 -13.46
CA GLY A 79 -23.82 27.53 -12.80
C GLY A 79 -22.62 28.48 -12.83
N THR A 80 -22.70 29.53 -12.01
CA THR A 80 -21.64 30.54 -11.84
C THR A 80 -20.80 30.32 -10.58
N GLY A 81 -21.04 29.22 -9.87
CA GLY A 81 -20.34 28.89 -8.61
C GLY A 81 -18.87 28.63 -8.85
N LYS A 82 -18.01 29.20 -7.99
CA LYS A 82 -16.57 29.01 -8.01
C LYS A 82 -16.05 28.89 -6.58
N ILE A 83 -15.16 27.92 -6.36
CA ILE A 83 -14.42 27.77 -5.10
C ILE A 83 -12.94 27.71 -5.44
N ASP A 84 -12.13 28.50 -4.76
CA ASP A 84 -10.67 28.53 -4.91
C ASP A 84 -10.02 28.07 -3.61
N PHE A 85 -9.00 27.25 -3.73
CA PHE A 85 -8.13 26.84 -2.63
C PHE A 85 -6.69 27.25 -2.96
N SER A 86 -6.00 27.84 -2.00
CA SER A 86 -4.60 28.22 -2.13
C SER A 86 -3.79 27.70 -0.96
N SER A 87 -2.55 27.26 -1.23
CA SER A 87 -1.61 26.86 -0.18
C SER A 87 -1.27 28.01 0.76
N ASP A 88 -1.32 29.26 0.26
CA ASP A 88 -1.07 30.48 1.06
C ASP A 88 -2.12 30.66 2.16
N GLU A 89 -3.38 30.33 1.89
CA GLU A 89 -4.49 30.45 2.86
C GLU A 89 -4.32 29.54 4.08
N ILE A 90 -3.66 28.38 3.90
CA ILE A 90 -3.40 27.42 4.96
C ILE A 90 -1.95 27.47 5.46
N HIS A 91 -1.18 28.48 5.05
CA HIS A 91 0.24 28.64 5.40
C HIS A 91 1.07 27.38 5.12
N SER A 92 0.81 26.71 4.01
CA SER A 92 1.52 25.52 3.56
C SER A 92 2.28 25.81 2.28
N GLU A 93 3.37 25.09 2.05
CA GLU A 93 4.14 25.19 0.81
C GLU A 93 3.32 24.74 -0.39
N ASN A 94 2.58 23.65 -0.25
CA ASN A 94 1.73 23.05 -1.28
C ASN A 94 0.43 22.53 -0.68
N LEU A 95 -0.64 22.48 -1.48
CA LEU A 95 -1.91 21.83 -1.13
C LEU A 95 -1.80 20.31 -1.21
N SER A 96 -1.11 19.83 -2.24
CA SER A 96 -0.95 18.40 -2.51
C SER A 96 0.18 18.16 -3.52
N TYR A 97 0.47 16.87 -3.74
CA TYR A 97 1.52 16.40 -4.64
C TYR A 97 0.95 15.33 -5.55
N VAL A 98 1.14 15.45 -6.85
CA VAL A 98 0.71 14.46 -7.85
C VAL A 98 1.90 13.59 -8.23
N VAL A 99 1.71 12.28 -8.23
CA VAL A 99 2.71 11.29 -8.60
C VAL A 99 2.14 10.31 -9.62
N TYR A 100 2.98 9.74 -10.46
CA TYR A 100 2.58 8.58 -11.24
C TYR A 100 2.43 7.36 -10.33
N PHE A 101 1.29 6.68 -10.47
CA PHE A 101 0.98 5.48 -9.69
C PHE A 101 2.06 4.41 -9.86
N ASN A 102 2.51 4.18 -11.09
CA ASN A 102 3.50 3.16 -11.41
C ASN A 102 4.87 3.46 -10.80
N ASP A 103 5.27 4.72 -10.71
CA ASP A 103 6.56 5.11 -10.12
C ASP A 103 6.56 4.85 -8.62
N LEU A 104 5.50 5.28 -7.93
CA LEU A 104 5.35 5.02 -6.50
C LEU A 104 5.26 3.52 -6.18
N GLN A 105 4.43 2.78 -6.94
CA GLN A 105 4.30 1.34 -6.76
C GLN A 105 5.63 0.61 -7.01
N SER A 106 6.35 0.98 -8.07
CA SER A 106 7.62 0.36 -8.42
C SER A 106 8.71 0.65 -7.39
N ALA A 107 8.75 1.88 -6.85
CA ALA A 107 9.71 2.26 -5.81
C ALA A 107 9.50 1.45 -4.52
N LEU A 108 8.24 1.34 -4.06
CA LEU A 108 7.88 0.54 -2.89
C LEU A 108 8.11 -0.97 -3.12
N LYS A 109 7.74 -1.49 -4.30
CA LYS A 109 7.93 -2.89 -4.67
C LYS A 109 9.41 -3.29 -4.70
N ARG A 110 10.29 -2.42 -5.22
CA ARG A 110 11.75 -2.66 -5.21
C ARG A 110 12.30 -2.76 -3.79
N LYS A 111 11.82 -1.90 -2.89
CA LYS A 111 12.25 -1.87 -1.49
C LYS A 111 11.87 -3.16 -0.75
N GLU A 112 10.72 -3.75 -1.06
CA GLU A 112 10.17 -4.93 -0.38
C GLU A 112 10.34 -6.24 -1.18
N ARG A 113 11.08 -6.23 -2.30
CA ARG A 113 11.19 -7.39 -3.21
C ARG A 113 11.63 -8.67 -2.52
N GLU A 114 12.62 -8.60 -1.64
CA GLU A 114 13.17 -9.76 -0.93
C GLU A 114 12.23 -10.32 0.15
N ARG A 115 11.25 -9.51 0.59
CA ARG A 115 10.25 -9.86 1.59
C ARG A 115 8.88 -10.17 0.99
N THR A 116 8.82 -10.38 -0.34
CA THR A 116 7.58 -10.64 -1.05
C THR A 116 7.61 -12.02 -1.70
N LEU A 117 6.61 -12.82 -1.40
CA LEU A 117 6.30 -14.03 -2.16
C LEU A 117 5.33 -13.67 -3.28
N PHE A 118 5.84 -13.61 -4.49
CA PHE A 118 5.06 -13.35 -5.69
C PHE A 118 4.37 -14.62 -6.21
N GLU A 119 3.29 -14.42 -7.00
CA GLU A 119 2.47 -15.47 -7.58
C GLU A 119 1.90 -16.44 -6.54
N GLU A 120 1.59 -15.90 -5.36
CA GLU A 120 1.00 -16.61 -4.24
C GLU A 120 -0.24 -15.91 -3.73
N GLU A 121 -1.19 -16.69 -3.23
CA GLU A 121 -2.44 -16.19 -2.64
C GLU A 121 -2.75 -16.94 -1.35
N ILE A 122 -3.31 -16.24 -0.37
CA ILE A 122 -3.79 -16.86 0.87
C ILE A 122 -5.10 -17.59 0.57
N LYS A 123 -5.13 -18.90 0.82
CA LYS A 123 -6.31 -19.76 0.61
C LYS A 123 -7.10 -20.01 1.89
N THR A 124 -6.39 -20.20 2.99
CA THR A 124 -7.02 -20.50 4.28
C THR A 124 -6.23 -19.86 5.41
N ILE A 125 -6.93 -19.41 6.43
CA ILE A 125 -6.38 -18.91 7.68
C ILE A 125 -6.98 -19.76 8.80
N LYS A 126 -6.14 -20.27 9.69
CA LYS A 126 -6.55 -20.96 10.93
C LYS A 126 -5.95 -20.24 12.11
N GLU A 127 -6.80 -19.82 13.03
CA GLU A 127 -6.35 -19.24 14.29
C GLU A 127 -5.90 -20.31 15.27
N ASN A 128 -4.74 -20.10 15.88
CA ASN A 128 -4.25 -20.92 16.97
C ASN A 128 -4.33 -20.12 18.28
N GLY A 129 -5.44 -20.29 19.00
CA GLY A 129 -5.71 -19.55 20.24
C GLY A 129 -4.71 -19.82 21.36
N VAL A 130 -4.05 -20.99 21.38
CA VAL A 130 -3.06 -21.34 22.40
C VAL A 130 -1.79 -20.52 22.23
N ASN A 131 -1.30 -20.40 21.00
CA ASN A 131 -0.04 -19.70 20.67
C ASN A 131 -0.27 -18.25 20.23
N LYS A 132 -1.51 -17.77 20.20
CA LYS A 132 -1.88 -16.44 19.68
C LYS A 132 -1.24 -16.19 18.30
N SER A 133 -1.39 -17.14 17.40
CA SER A 133 -0.81 -17.09 16.04
C SER A 133 -1.84 -17.55 15.01
N CYS A 134 -1.55 -17.25 13.74
CA CYS A 134 -2.33 -17.68 12.60
C CYS A 134 -1.50 -18.63 11.72
N GLU A 135 -2.07 -19.77 11.38
CA GLU A 135 -1.56 -20.65 10.35
C GLU A 135 -2.17 -20.23 9.01
N ILE A 136 -1.35 -19.91 8.03
CA ILE A 136 -1.73 -19.35 6.74
C ILE A 136 -1.32 -20.34 5.66
N PHE A 137 -2.28 -20.81 4.88
CA PHE A 137 -2.06 -21.74 3.79
C PHE A 137 -2.15 -20.99 2.45
N LEU A 138 -1.11 -21.15 1.62
CA LEU A 138 -0.97 -20.48 0.35
C LEU A 138 -1.39 -21.36 -0.83
N SER A 139 -1.48 -20.76 -2.00
CA SER A 139 -1.94 -21.42 -3.24
C SER A 139 -1.03 -22.54 -3.75
N LYS A 140 0.28 -22.48 -3.46
CA LYS A 140 1.27 -23.49 -3.88
C LYS A 140 1.67 -24.42 -2.73
N ASP A 141 0.72 -24.82 -1.89
CA ASP A 141 0.88 -25.76 -0.77
C ASP A 141 1.94 -25.35 0.28
N LYS A 142 2.26 -24.05 0.33
CA LYS A 142 3.13 -23.49 1.37
C LYS A 142 2.32 -23.14 2.60
N GLN A 143 2.92 -23.31 3.76
CA GLN A 143 2.37 -22.90 5.06
C GLN A 143 3.28 -21.89 5.72
N ILE A 144 2.68 -20.87 6.32
CA ILE A 144 3.33 -19.79 7.08
C ILE A 144 2.63 -19.69 8.42
N THR A 145 3.40 -19.40 9.46
CA THR A 145 2.86 -19.04 10.78
C THR A 145 3.20 -17.60 11.08
N SER A 146 2.21 -16.81 11.48
CA SER A 146 2.38 -15.39 11.84
C SER A 146 1.57 -15.06 13.09
N GLN A 147 1.97 -14.02 13.81
CA GLN A 147 1.16 -13.50 14.92
C GLN A 147 -0.01 -12.65 14.40
N PHE A 148 0.21 -11.92 13.30
CA PHE A 148 -0.78 -11.03 12.71
C PHE A 148 -0.88 -11.21 11.20
N ILE A 149 -2.06 -10.90 10.67
CA ILE A 149 -2.31 -10.80 9.22
C ILE A 149 -2.88 -9.41 8.93
N ALA A 150 -2.27 -8.71 7.98
CA ALA A 150 -2.77 -7.44 7.46
C ALA A 150 -3.36 -7.63 6.06
N GLY A 151 -4.67 -7.41 5.90
CA GLY A 151 -5.36 -7.46 4.60
C GLY A 151 -5.17 -6.15 3.83
N CYS A 152 -4.28 -6.16 2.83
CA CYS A 152 -4.02 -5.05 1.92
C CYS A 152 -4.34 -5.41 0.46
N ASP A 153 -5.19 -6.42 0.24
CA ASP A 153 -5.53 -7.07 -1.01
C ASP A 153 -6.69 -6.40 -1.78
N GLY A 154 -7.01 -5.16 -1.40
CA GLY A 154 -7.88 -4.26 -2.13
C GLY A 154 -9.38 -4.41 -1.79
N ARG A 155 -10.23 -3.80 -2.63
CA ARG A 155 -11.67 -3.66 -2.40
C ARG A 155 -12.41 -4.98 -2.16
N ASN A 156 -11.98 -6.04 -2.83
CA ASN A 156 -12.59 -7.37 -2.74
C ASN A 156 -11.76 -8.31 -1.86
N SER A 157 -11.22 -7.79 -0.76
CA SER A 157 -10.30 -8.49 0.12
C SER A 157 -10.68 -9.94 0.39
N ASN A 158 -9.77 -10.85 0.05
CA ASN A 158 -9.91 -12.26 0.34
C ASN A 158 -9.66 -12.54 1.84
N VAL A 159 -8.71 -11.81 2.43
CA VAL A 159 -8.40 -11.93 3.86
C VAL A 159 -9.60 -11.52 4.72
N ALA A 160 -10.30 -10.43 4.36
CA ALA A 160 -11.52 -10.02 5.07
C ALA A 160 -12.60 -11.12 5.04
N LYS A 161 -12.78 -11.79 3.90
CA LYS A 161 -13.73 -12.91 3.76
C LYS A 161 -13.31 -14.12 4.58
N LEU A 162 -12.03 -14.50 4.53
CA LEU A 162 -11.48 -15.63 5.29
C LEU A 162 -11.55 -15.39 6.81
N ALA A 163 -11.40 -14.15 7.24
CA ALA A 163 -11.54 -13.74 8.65
C ALA A 163 -12.99 -13.45 9.06
N SER A 164 -13.99 -13.69 8.17
CA SER A 164 -15.42 -13.40 8.42
C SER A 164 -15.69 -11.94 8.81
N LEU A 165 -14.87 -11.02 8.37
CA LEU A 165 -15.09 -9.58 8.56
C LEU A 165 -16.14 -9.08 7.57
N LYS A 166 -17.10 -8.28 8.04
CA LYS A 166 -18.19 -7.68 7.24
C LYS A 166 -17.82 -6.29 6.75
#